data_832d471ef79a6824f19c85f2af79a34e
#
_entry.id   832d471ef79a6824f19c85f2af79a34e
#
_cell.length_a   1.000
_cell.length_b   1.000
_cell.length_c   1.000
_cell.angle_alpha   90.00
_cell.angle_beta   90.00
_cell.angle_gamma   90.00
#
_symmetry.space_group_name_H-M   'P 1'
#
loop_
_entity.id
_entity.type
_entity.pdbx_description
1 polymer ?
#
loop_
_entity_poly.entity_id
_entity_poly.type
_entity_poly.pdbx_seq_one_letter_code
_entity_poly.pdbx_strand_id
1 'polypeptide(L)'
;MKITLAGSPGSGKSTLSYMLAEHYGLKIKGTGDFMRELSKKHGYSDITKFIAEYVSEHPEMDLQVDEEQRIYGEENDDFVLDAHLGFHFVPDSIRICLKCDTAESARRILEDKKRTTEDAKTFSESIESSVKRREVMRKNYYNLYQVDIDDPDNFDFVLDTTSLSFEEVFKEVTSFIEQRISNNEV
;
A
#
# COMPACT_ATOMS: atom_id res chain seq x y z
N MET A 1 1.27 0.13 -18.37
CA MET A 1 2.27 -0.10 -17.31
C MET A 1 1.55 -0.27 -15.96
N LYS A 2 1.82 -1.36 -15.25
CA LYS A 2 1.26 -1.64 -13.93
C LYS A 2 2.36 -1.49 -12.88
N ILE A 3 2.12 -0.73 -11.81
CA ILE A 3 3.04 -0.56 -10.69
C ILE A 3 2.31 -0.92 -9.40
N THR A 4 2.90 -1.76 -8.57
CA THR A 4 2.39 -2.05 -7.22
C THR A 4 3.36 -1.52 -6.16
N LEU A 5 2.81 -0.80 -5.18
CA LEU A 5 3.57 -0.21 -4.08
C LEU A 5 3.19 -0.88 -2.76
N ALA A 6 4.14 -1.56 -2.15
CA ALA A 6 4.04 -2.11 -0.81
C ALA A 6 5.01 -1.40 0.16
N GLY A 7 4.92 -1.69 1.44
CA GLY A 7 5.90 -1.22 2.42
C GLY A 7 5.32 -0.76 3.75
N SER A 8 6.20 -0.28 4.61
CA SER A 8 5.87 0.10 5.99
C SER A 8 4.89 1.29 6.05
N PRO A 9 4.07 1.41 7.09
CA PRO A 9 3.40 2.68 7.39
C PRO A 9 4.41 3.82 7.46
N GLY A 10 4.06 5.02 7.02
CA GLY A 10 4.97 6.18 7.07
C GLY A 10 6.15 6.15 6.10
N SER A 11 6.31 5.11 5.25
CA SER A 11 7.40 5.04 4.26
C SER A 11 7.23 5.96 3.05
N GLY A 12 6.08 6.64 2.92
CA GLY A 12 5.83 7.57 1.81
C GLY A 12 5.10 6.97 0.61
N LYS A 13 4.56 5.74 0.71
CA LYS A 13 3.84 5.06 -0.40
C LYS A 13 2.82 5.95 -1.10
N SER A 14 1.87 6.50 -0.36
CA SER A 14 0.78 7.28 -0.96
C SER A 14 1.30 8.54 -1.66
N THR A 15 2.32 9.22 -1.10
CA THR A 15 2.96 10.35 -1.76
C THR A 15 3.62 9.93 -3.06
N LEU A 16 4.39 8.83 -3.02
CA LEU A 16 5.03 8.28 -4.22
C LEU A 16 4.02 7.82 -5.27
N SER A 17 2.88 7.22 -4.86
CA SER A 17 1.80 6.84 -5.78
C SER A 17 1.29 8.03 -6.59
N TYR A 18 1.06 9.18 -5.94
CA TYR A 18 0.63 10.40 -6.63
C TYR A 18 1.70 10.92 -7.59
N MET A 19 2.97 10.95 -7.16
CA MET A 19 4.07 11.44 -7.99
C MET A 19 4.29 10.55 -9.23
N LEU A 20 4.25 9.23 -9.08
CA LEU A 20 4.38 8.29 -10.19
C LEU A 20 3.20 8.37 -11.15
N ALA A 21 1.97 8.45 -10.62
CA ALA A 21 0.78 8.57 -11.45
C ALA A 21 0.77 9.85 -12.27
N GLU A 22 1.16 10.98 -11.68
CA GLU A 22 1.29 12.26 -12.40
C GLU A 22 2.39 12.18 -13.47
N HIS A 23 3.55 11.61 -13.13
CA HIS A 23 4.70 11.53 -14.03
C HIS A 23 4.46 10.65 -15.26
N TYR A 24 3.83 9.50 -15.06
CA TYR A 24 3.60 8.52 -16.12
C TYR A 24 2.17 8.55 -16.71
N GLY A 25 1.29 9.44 -16.24
CA GLY A 25 -0.11 9.51 -16.69
C GLY A 25 -0.95 8.31 -16.29
N LEU A 26 -0.69 7.70 -15.12
CA LEU A 26 -1.34 6.49 -14.63
C LEU A 26 -2.52 6.81 -13.72
N LYS A 27 -3.47 5.88 -13.61
CA LYS A 27 -4.52 5.93 -12.59
C LYS A 27 -3.95 5.51 -11.24
N ILE A 28 -4.52 6.04 -10.15
CA ILE A 28 -4.19 5.60 -8.78
C ILE A 28 -5.35 4.78 -8.25
N LYS A 29 -5.03 3.66 -7.63
CA LYS A 29 -5.97 2.84 -6.88
C LYS A 29 -5.30 2.39 -5.58
N GLY A 30 -6.03 2.40 -4.47
CA GLY A 30 -5.52 1.90 -3.20
C GLY A 30 -6.51 0.94 -2.55
N THR A 31 -6.05 0.15 -1.57
CA THR A 31 -6.92 -0.78 -0.81
C THR A 31 -8.16 -0.07 -0.23
N GLY A 32 -8.00 1.18 0.24
CA GLY A 32 -9.12 1.97 0.73
C GLY A 32 -10.15 2.36 -0.33
N ASP A 33 -9.79 2.39 -1.62
CA ASP A 33 -10.73 2.68 -2.70
C ASP A 33 -11.64 1.48 -2.94
N PHE A 34 -11.10 0.27 -2.95
CA PHE A 34 -11.88 -0.97 -3.05
C PHE A 34 -12.85 -1.10 -1.87
N MET A 35 -12.39 -0.84 -0.66
CA MET A 35 -13.25 -0.86 0.52
C MET A 35 -14.40 0.17 0.42
N ARG A 36 -14.14 1.38 -0.10
CA ARG A 36 -15.17 2.39 -0.35
C ARG A 36 -16.17 1.96 -1.43
N GLU A 37 -15.71 1.29 -2.46
CA GLU A 37 -16.57 0.75 -3.52
C GLU A 37 -17.45 -0.38 -3.01
N LEU A 38 -16.90 -1.30 -2.21
CA LEU A 38 -17.67 -2.35 -1.54
C LEU A 38 -18.70 -1.77 -0.57
N SER A 39 -18.32 -0.77 0.22
CA SER A 39 -19.24 -0.03 1.09
C SER A 39 -20.47 0.47 0.32
N LYS A 40 -20.27 1.11 -0.83
CA LYS A 40 -21.34 1.58 -1.69
C LYS A 40 -22.18 0.43 -2.28
N LYS A 41 -21.54 -0.67 -2.72
CA LYS A 41 -22.23 -1.87 -3.23
C LYS A 41 -23.16 -2.47 -2.15
N HIS A 42 -22.79 -2.37 -0.88
CA HIS A 42 -23.60 -2.81 0.27
C HIS A 42 -24.57 -1.74 0.80
N GLY A 43 -24.73 -0.61 0.09
CA GLY A 43 -25.71 0.42 0.44
C GLY A 43 -25.27 1.42 1.51
N TYR A 44 -24.00 1.40 1.91
CA TYR A 44 -23.46 2.34 2.88
C TYR A 44 -22.86 3.58 2.18
N SER A 45 -23.26 4.75 2.64
CA SER A 45 -22.67 6.04 2.20
C SER A 45 -21.45 6.45 3.04
N ASP A 46 -21.27 5.84 4.21
CA ASP A 46 -20.21 6.11 5.18
C ASP A 46 -19.38 4.84 5.41
N ILE A 47 -18.11 4.90 5.01
CA ILE A 47 -17.19 3.77 5.17
C ILE A 47 -16.94 3.40 6.63
N THR A 48 -16.98 4.37 7.55
CA THR A 48 -16.76 4.11 8.99
C THR A 48 -17.90 3.27 9.54
N LYS A 49 -19.14 3.59 9.16
CA LYS A 49 -20.30 2.77 9.53
C LYS A 49 -20.26 1.39 8.88
N PHE A 50 -19.89 1.32 7.61
CA PHE A 50 -19.72 0.04 6.92
C PHE A 50 -18.72 -0.87 7.65
N ILE A 51 -17.56 -0.34 8.03
CA ILE A 51 -16.55 -1.11 8.76
C ILE A 51 -17.06 -1.54 10.13
N ALA A 52 -17.69 -0.63 10.88
CA ALA A 52 -18.14 -0.90 12.25
C ALA A 52 -19.35 -1.83 12.32
N GLU A 53 -20.30 -1.72 11.39
CA GLU A 53 -21.57 -2.42 11.45
C GLU A 53 -21.60 -3.69 10.58
N TYR A 54 -20.86 -3.72 9.49
CA TYR A 54 -20.91 -4.82 8.53
C TYR A 54 -19.59 -5.63 8.51
N VAL A 55 -18.45 -4.99 8.25
CA VAL A 55 -17.16 -5.70 8.11
C VAL A 55 -16.76 -6.41 9.41
N SER A 56 -17.08 -5.83 10.58
CA SER A 56 -16.80 -6.46 11.89
C SER A 56 -17.50 -7.81 12.09
N GLU A 57 -18.65 -8.02 11.43
CA GLU A 57 -19.41 -9.27 11.48
C GLU A 57 -19.15 -10.16 10.26
N HIS A 58 -18.47 -9.64 9.24
CA HIS A 58 -18.18 -10.28 7.95
C HIS A 58 -16.68 -10.24 7.64
N PRO A 59 -15.83 -11.03 8.33
CA PRO A 59 -14.39 -11.05 8.12
C PRO A 59 -13.98 -11.46 6.69
N GLU A 60 -14.89 -12.12 5.94
CA GLU A 60 -14.70 -12.43 4.52
C GLU A 60 -14.63 -11.20 3.61
N MET A 61 -14.99 -10.01 4.13
CA MET A 61 -14.88 -8.76 3.37
C MET A 61 -13.44 -8.42 2.98
N ASP A 62 -12.46 -8.79 3.81
CA ASP A 62 -11.06 -8.62 3.48
C ASP A 62 -10.69 -9.44 2.23
N LEU A 63 -11.20 -10.68 2.13
CA LEU A 63 -11.01 -11.52 0.94
C LEU A 63 -11.70 -10.92 -0.31
N GLN A 64 -12.82 -10.25 -0.14
CA GLN A 64 -13.47 -9.56 -1.27
C GLN A 64 -12.65 -8.35 -1.74
N VAL A 65 -12.04 -7.59 -0.83
CA VAL A 65 -11.11 -6.51 -1.20
C VAL A 65 -9.90 -7.07 -1.96
N ASP A 66 -9.39 -8.21 -1.54
CA ASP A 66 -8.26 -8.86 -2.19
C ASP A 66 -8.63 -9.35 -3.60
N GLU A 67 -9.81 -9.93 -3.76
CA GLU A 67 -10.33 -10.35 -5.07
C GLU A 67 -10.58 -9.16 -6.01
N GLU A 68 -11.12 -8.05 -5.51
CA GLU A 68 -11.27 -6.82 -6.31
C GLU A 68 -9.92 -6.26 -6.78
N GLN A 69 -8.84 -6.41 -6.00
CA GLN A 69 -7.48 -6.05 -6.44
C GLN A 69 -7.02 -6.92 -7.61
N ARG A 70 -7.24 -8.24 -7.52
CA ARG A 70 -6.90 -9.18 -8.59
C ARG A 70 -7.66 -8.86 -9.88
N ILE A 71 -8.98 -8.72 -9.79
CA ILE A 71 -9.84 -8.37 -10.94
C ILE A 71 -9.40 -7.03 -11.55
N TYR A 72 -9.14 -6.03 -10.71
CA TYR A 72 -8.67 -4.73 -11.19
C TYR A 72 -7.37 -4.84 -11.97
N GLY A 73 -6.42 -5.66 -11.49
CA GLY A 73 -5.15 -5.91 -12.18
C GLY A 73 -5.32 -6.63 -13.50
N GLU A 74 -6.32 -7.50 -13.64
CA GLU A 74 -6.63 -8.22 -14.90
C GLU A 74 -7.34 -7.33 -15.93
N GLU A 75 -8.20 -6.42 -15.48
CA GLU A 75 -9.04 -5.58 -16.34
C GLU A 75 -8.41 -4.24 -16.73
N ASN A 76 -7.31 -3.84 -16.09
CA ASN A 76 -6.67 -2.54 -16.31
C ASN A 76 -5.18 -2.68 -16.53
N ASP A 77 -4.60 -1.74 -17.32
CA ASP A 77 -3.18 -1.75 -17.68
C ASP A 77 -2.38 -0.57 -17.12
N ASP A 78 -2.94 0.62 -17.03
CA ASP A 78 -2.19 1.83 -16.72
C ASP A 78 -2.55 2.37 -15.33
N PHE A 79 -1.88 1.84 -14.28
CA PHE A 79 -2.16 2.22 -12.90
C PHE A 79 -0.98 2.07 -11.93
N VAL A 80 -1.10 2.79 -10.81
CA VAL A 80 -0.34 2.58 -9.57
C VAL A 80 -1.30 2.04 -8.53
N LEU A 81 -1.01 0.85 -7.98
CA LEU A 81 -1.77 0.22 -6.91
C LEU A 81 -1.03 0.38 -5.58
N ASP A 82 -1.56 1.24 -4.68
CA ASP A 82 -1.07 1.39 -3.29
C ASP A 82 -1.73 0.34 -2.40
N ALA A 83 -1.09 -0.84 -2.29
CA ALA A 83 -1.63 -1.97 -1.54
C ALA A 83 -0.51 -2.85 -0.98
N HIS A 84 -0.66 -3.28 0.28
CA HIS A 84 0.35 -4.10 0.95
C HIS A 84 0.62 -5.45 0.27
N LEU A 85 -0.39 -6.04 -0.35
CA LEU A 85 -0.34 -7.33 -1.04
C LEU A 85 -0.58 -7.20 -2.55
N GLY A 86 -0.55 -5.98 -3.10
CA GLY A 86 -0.76 -5.70 -4.52
C GLY A 86 0.17 -6.51 -5.43
N PHE A 87 1.43 -6.70 -5.04
CA PHE A 87 2.41 -7.50 -5.78
C PHE A 87 2.00 -8.97 -5.96
N HIS A 88 1.21 -9.51 -5.03
CA HIS A 88 0.71 -10.89 -5.07
C HIS A 88 -0.48 -11.03 -6.03
N PHE A 89 -1.39 -10.06 -6.01
CA PHE A 89 -2.60 -10.07 -6.85
C PHE A 89 -2.37 -9.56 -8.26
N VAL A 90 -1.29 -8.80 -8.49
CA VAL A 90 -0.89 -8.27 -9.81
C VAL A 90 0.56 -8.63 -10.09
N PRO A 91 0.86 -9.93 -10.32
CA PRO A 91 2.24 -10.42 -10.41
C PRO A 91 2.99 -9.91 -11.66
N ASP A 92 2.27 -9.43 -12.66
CA ASP A 92 2.80 -8.83 -13.90
C ASP A 92 3.10 -7.33 -13.77
N SER A 93 3.03 -6.78 -12.55
CA SER A 93 3.38 -5.38 -12.27
C SER A 93 4.87 -5.19 -11.96
N ILE A 94 5.34 -3.94 -12.05
CA ILE A 94 6.60 -3.52 -11.42
C ILE A 94 6.35 -3.44 -9.92
N ARG A 95 6.96 -4.35 -9.16
CA ARG A 95 6.70 -4.55 -7.72
C ARG A 95 7.72 -3.80 -6.89
N ILE A 96 7.29 -2.75 -6.19
CA ILE A 96 8.15 -1.85 -5.42
C ILE A 96 7.77 -1.91 -3.94
N CYS A 97 8.78 -2.04 -3.08
CA CYS A 97 8.62 -1.99 -1.63
C CYS A 97 9.40 -0.81 -1.03
N LEU A 98 8.69 0.03 -0.28
CA LEU A 98 9.32 1.09 0.51
C LEU A 98 9.46 0.67 1.97
N LYS A 99 10.68 0.62 2.48
CA LYS A 99 10.98 0.40 3.90
C LYS A 99 11.25 1.74 4.58
N CYS A 100 10.96 1.80 5.88
CA CYS A 100 11.27 2.94 6.72
C CYS A 100 11.52 2.44 8.13
N ASP A 101 12.52 2.98 8.80
CA ASP A 101 12.77 2.71 10.22
C ASP A 101 11.52 3.04 11.06
N THR A 102 11.28 2.24 12.11
CA THR A 102 10.05 2.35 12.90
C THR A 102 9.93 3.69 13.62
N ALA A 103 11.04 4.24 14.13
CA ALA A 103 11.02 5.53 14.82
C ALA A 103 10.76 6.68 13.83
N GLU A 104 11.42 6.67 12.67
CA GLU A 104 11.18 7.65 11.61
C GLU A 104 9.76 7.53 11.04
N SER A 105 9.27 6.31 10.85
CA SER A 105 7.88 6.04 10.45
C SER A 105 6.88 6.68 11.43
N ALA A 106 7.06 6.47 12.73
CA ALA A 106 6.20 7.04 13.75
C ALA A 106 6.27 8.58 13.76
N ARG A 107 7.46 9.16 13.60
CA ARG A 107 7.63 10.60 13.48
C ARG A 107 6.84 11.17 12.29
N ARG A 108 6.97 10.56 11.10
CA ARG A 108 6.26 10.98 9.89
C ARG A 108 4.74 10.87 10.04
N ILE A 109 4.26 9.80 10.68
CA ILE A 109 2.82 9.59 10.94
C ILE A 109 2.27 10.69 11.85
N LEU A 110 2.97 11.04 12.93
CA LEU A 110 2.56 12.08 13.87
C LEU A 110 2.59 13.48 13.25
N GLU A 111 3.53 13.75 12.35
CA GLU A 111 3.63 15.03 11.64
C GLU A 111 2.59 15.17 10.52
N ASP A 112 2.05 14.06 10.02
CA ASP A 112 1.04 14.06 8.97
C ASP A 112 -0.34 14.49 9.50
N LYS A 113 -0.58 15.79 9.56
CA LYS A 113 -1.84 16.39 10.01
C LYS A 113 -3.09 15.97 9.21
N LYS A 114 -2.91 15.28 8.07
CA LYS A 114 -4.01 14.76 7.24
C LYS A 114 -4.52 13.41 7.75
N ARG A 115 -3.76 12.71 8.57
CA ARG A 115 -4.15 11.43 9.17
C ARG A 115 -4.96 11.65 10.44
N THR A 116 -6.25 11.91 10.28
CA THR A 116 -7.19 12.11 11.40
C THR A 116 -7.65 10.82 12.08
N THR A 117 -7.21 9.66 11.63
CA THR A 117 -7.74 8.34 12.04
C THR A 117 -6.84 7.56 13.00
N GLU A 118 -5.66 8.06 13.35
CA GLU A 118 -4.79 7.39 14.33
C GLU A 118 -4.88 8.12 15.67
N ASP A 119 -5.50 7.48 16.66
CA ASP A 119 -5.64 7.95 18.04
C ASP A 119 -4.33 7.90 18.87
N ALA A 120 -3.18 7.78 18.21
CA ALA A 120 -1.88 7.77 18.88
C ALA A 120 -1.59 9.15 19.48
N LYS A 121 -1.63 9.26 20.79
CA LYS A 121 -1.43 10.51 21.54
C LYS A 121 0.03 10.84 21.77
N THR A 122 0.92 9.86 21.70
CA THR A 122 2.36 9.99 21.96
C THR A 122 3.18 9.28 20.89
N PHE A 123 4.46 9.64 20.79
CA PHE A 123 5.41 9.00 19.89
C PHE A 123 5.57 7.49 20.19
N SER A 124 5.63 7.11 21.46
CA SER A 124 5.74 5.71 21.87
C SER A 124 4.51 4.90 21.47
N GLU A 125 3.30 5.44 21.68
CA GLU A 125 2.04 4.79 21.29
C GLU A 125 1.96 4.61 19.77
N SER A 126 2.47 5.57 19.00
CA SER A 126 2.52 5.48 17.54
C SER A 126 3.47 4.37 17.07
N ILE A 127 4.64 4.21 17.70
CA ILE A 127 5.57 3.11 17.43
C ILE A 127 4.90 1.77 17.71
N GLU A 128 4.38 1.57 18.92
CA GLU A 128 3.75 0.31 19.33
C GLU A 128 2.58 -0.08 18.42
N SER A 129 1.73 0.89 18.10
CA SER A 129 0.59 0.71 17.20
C SER A 129 1.04 0.28 15.80
N SER A 130 2.08 0.93 15.24
CA SER A 130 2.60 0.63 13.91
C SER A 130 3.23 -0.77 13.84
N VAL A 131 4.03 -1.14 14.85
CA VAL A 131 4.64 -2.48 14.94
C VAL A 131 3.57 -3.55 15.07
N LYS A 132 2.64 -3.41 16.01
CA LYS A 132 1.57 -4.37 16.23
C LYS A 132 0.69 -4.55 14.98
N ARG A 133 0.32 -3.47 14.31
CA ARG A 133 -0.46 -3.51 13.07
C ARG A 133 0.27 -4.28 11.98
N ARG A 134 1.59 -4.05 11.81
CA ARG A 134 2.38 -4.76 10.82
C ARG A 134 2.50 -6.26 11.13
N GLU A 135 2.74 -6.62 12.39
CA GLU A 135 2.81 -8.03 12.80
C GLU A 135 1.48 -8.78 12.57
N VAL A 136 0.36 -8.17 12.94
CA VAL A 136 -0.98 -8.74 12.70
C VAL A 136 -1.22 -8.93 11.20
N MET A 137 -0.92 -7.92 10.40
CA MET A 137 -1.10 -7.97 8.95
C MET A 137 -0.21 -9.04 8.31
N ARG A 138 1.09 -9.11 8.68
CA ARG A 138 2.02 -10.13 8.20
C ARG A 138 1.53 -11.54 8.52
N LYS A 139 1.08 -11.77 9.76
CA LYS A 139 0.52 -13.05 10.21
C LYS A 139 -0.74 -13.43 9.43
N ASN A 140 -1.65 -12.48 9.21
CA ASN A 140 -2.88 -12.72 8.46
C ASN A 140 -2.59 -13.11 7.01
N TYR A 141 -1.74 -12.38 6.32
CA TYR A 141 -1.39 -12.69 4.93
C TYR A 141 -0.62 -14.01 4.81
N TYR A 142 0.27 -14.31 5.77
CA TYR A 142 0.93 -15.61 5.78
C TYR A 142 -0.06 -16.76 5.98
N ASN A 143 -1.03 -16.61 6.87
CA ASN A 143 -2.05 -17.63 7.09
C ASN A 143 -2.97 -17.83 5.86
N LEU A 144 -3.37 -16.74 5.20
CA LEU A 144 -4.29 -16.79 4.07
C LEU A 144 -3.62 -17.23 2.76
N TYR A 145 -2.44 -16.67 2.48
CA TYR A 145 -1.82 -16.77 1.15
C TYR A 145 -0.43 -17.43 1.17
N GLN A 146 0.10 -17.78 2.35
CA GLN A 146 1.47 -18.27 2.54
C GLN A 146 2.53 -17.28 2.03
N VAL A 147 2.22 -15.97 2.09
CA VAL A 147 3.07 -14.88 1.64
C VAL A 147 3.61 -14.10 2.82
N ASP A 148 4.93 -13.97 2.89
CA ASP A 148 5.59 -13.04 3.81
C ASP A 148 5.74 -11.69 3.14
N ILE A 149 4.97 -10.69 3.57
CA ILE A 149 5.02 -9.32 3.03
C ILE A 149 6.33 -8.58 3.28
N ASP A 150 7.22 -9.14 4.10
CA ASP A 150 8.54 -8.58 4.42
C ASP A 150 9.67 -9.21 3.61
N ASP A 151 9.39 -10.29 2.88
CA ASP A 151 10.36 -10.98 2.05
C ASP A 151 10.75 -10.09 0.85
N PRO A 152 12.02 -9.67 0.75
CA PRO A 152 12.47 -8.82 -0.34
C PRO A 152 12.39 -9.49 -1.71
N ASP A 153 12.40 -10.82 -1.78
CA ASP A 153 12.33 -11.58 -3.04
C ASP A 153 10.95 -11.45 -3.73
N ASN A 154 9.95 -10.94 -3.03
CA ASN A 154 8.65 -10.62 -3.61
C ASN A 154 8.67 -9.37 -4.49
N PHE A 155 9.72 -8.56 -4.46
CA PHE A 155 9.76 -7.24 -5.07
C PHE A 155 10.89 -7.13 -6.09
N ASP A 156 10.63 -6.36 -7.15
CA ASP A 156 11.66 -6.02 -8.15
C ASP A 156 12.58 -4.91 -7.64
N PHE A 157 12.07 -4.06 -6.72
CA PHE A 157 12.84 -2.98 -6.12
C PHE A 157 12.45 -2.75 -4.66
N VAL A 158 13.43 -2.73 -3.78
CA VAL A 158 13.25 -2.43 -2.36
C VAL A 158 14.09 -1.22 -1.99
N LEU A 159 13.46 -0.15 -1.49
CA LEU A 159 14.13 1.09 -1.13
C LEU A 159 13.90 1.43 0.34
N ASP A 160 14.98 1.64 1.09
CA ASP A 160 14.92 2.22 2.43
C ASP A 160 14.82 3.75 2.32
N THR A 161 13.70 4.29 2.75
CA THR A 161 13.36 5.71 2.67
C THR A 161 13.67 6.48 3.95
N THR A 162 14.28 5.86 4.95
CA THR A 162 14.46 6.41 6.30
C THR A 162 15.13 7.78 6.29
N SER A 163 16.19 7.94 5.49
CA SER A 163 16.97 9.19 5.42
C SER A 163 16.75 9.99 4.13
N LEU A 164 15.82 9.56 3.28
CA LEU A 164 15.59 10.17 1.98
C LEU A 164 14.44 11.19 2.01
N SER A 165 14.58 12.26 1.25
CA SER A 165 13.49 13.17 0.90
C SER A 165 12.55 12.51 -0.12
N PHE A 166 11.34 13.09 -0.29
CA PHE A 166 10.39 12.59 -1.28
C PHE A 166 10.94 12.68 -2.70
N GLU A 167 11.70 13.72 -3.02
CA GLU A 167 12.34 13.93 -4.31
C GLU A 167 13.42 12.88 -4.59
N GLU A 168 14.20 12.52 -3.57
CA GLU A 168 15.21 11.46 -3.69
C GLU A 168 14.55 10.09 -3.87
N VAL A 169 13.53 9.76 -3.09
CA VAL A 169 12.75 8.52 -3.26
C VAL A 169 12.17 8.44 -4.67
N PHE A 170 11.55 9.51 -5.14
CA PHE A 170 10.97 9.57 -6.49
C PHE A 170 12.03 9.35 -7.57
N LYS A 171 13.18 10.01 -7.46
CA LYS A 171 14.29 9.88 -8.40
C LYS A 171 14.83 8.44 -8.46
N GLU A 172 15.05 7.81 -7.31
CA GLU A 172 15.55 6.42 -7.25
C GLU A 172 14.55 5.46 -7.91
N VAL A 173 13.27 5.60 -7.58
CA VAL A 173 12.21 4.74 -8.12
C VAL A 173 12.02 4.96 -9.63
N THR A 174 11.98 6.19 -10.10
CA THR A 174 11.84 6.47 -11.55
C THR A 174 13.06 5.99 -12.33
N SER A 175 14.28 6.16 -11.80
CA SER A 175 15.49 5.63 -12.43
C SER A 175 15.43 4.11 -12.60
N PHE A 176 14.93 3.38 -11.59
CA PHE A 176 14.72 1.93 -11.69
C PHE A 176 13.67 1.57 -12.75
N ILE A 177 12.51 2.25 -12.74
CA ILE A 177 11.43 2.01 -13.72
C ILE A 177 11.92 2.25 -15.15
N GLU A 178 12.62 3.35 -15.39
CA GLU A 178 13.15 3.72 -16.72
C GLU A 178 14.19 2.71 -17.24
N GLN A 179 15.02 2.15 -16.37
CA GLN A 179 15.93 1.07 -16.73
C GLN A 179 15.17 -0.18 -17.20
N ARG A 180 14.11 -0.57 -16.49
CA ARG A 180 13.28 -1.72 -16.88
C ARG A 180 12.57 -1.49 -18.23
N ILE A 181 12.01 -0.30 -18.43
CA ILE A 181 11.40 0.08 -19.70
C ILE A 181 12.42 -0.01 -20.84
N SER A 182 13.63 0.49 -20.62
CA SER A 182 14.70 0.48 -21.63
C SER A 182 15.16 -0.94 -21.97
N ASN A 183 15.06 -1.87 -21.04
CA ASN A 183 15.41 -3.29 -21.21
C ASN A 183 14.25 -4.13 -21.80
N ASN A 184 13.09 -3.55 -22.09
CA ASN A 184 11.83 -4.25 -22.47
C ASN A 184 11.37 -5.28 -21.41
N GLU A 185 11.54 -4.97 -20.13
CA GLU A 185 11.15 -5.82 -19.00
C GLU A 185 9.82 -5.39 -18.36
N VAL A 186 9.00 -4.64 -19.09
CA VAL A 186 7.72 -4.04 -18.63
C VAL A 186 6.61 -4.35 -19.60
#